data_a4958c51f367a4f5024c20b4bf86da4a
#
_entry.id   a4958c51f367a4f5024c20b4bf86da4a
#
_cell.length_a   1.000
_cell.length_b   1.000
_cell.length_c   1.000
_cell.angle_alpha   90.00
_cell.angle_beta   90.00
_cell.angle_gamma   90.00
#
_symmetry.space_group_name_H-M   'P 1'
#
loop_
_entity.id
_entity.type
_entity.pdbx_description
1 polymer ?
#
loop_
_entity_poly.entity_id
_entity_poly.type
_entity_poly.pdbx_seq_one_letter_code
_entity_poly.pdbx_strand_id
1 'polypeptide(L)'
;MSGAALDVRAVWKYFGDFPALRAVTLGVAPGECLAMLGRNGAGKTTLLKILAGLSTVSQGSVSVFGSEGHSSGARRKTGVLGHGIGIYDELSARENLELFGTLYGVANPGQTALDWLERVGLNHVAHARAREFSRGMRQRLAVARAFLHAPDLLLLDEPFTALDDRSIALLQRLLAERLAAGATVVMSTHQLREAMELATHWALLVRGKLVHKGERTPEILADPAWVYRNYGEDS
;
A
#
# COMPACT_ATOMS: atom_id res chain seq x y z
N MET A 1 -14.96 -15.81 15.37
CA MET A 1 -14.50 -15.79 13.97
C MET A 1 -13.67 -14.52 13.83
N SER A 2 -12.36 -14.65 13.63
CA SER A 2 -11.49 -13.49 13.36
C SER A 2 -11.95 -12.89 12.03
N GLY A 3 -12.50 -11.67 12.06
CA GLY A 3 -12.96 -10.98 10.87
C GLY A 3 -11.80 -10.70 9.90
N ALA A 4 -12.06 -10.68 8.59
CA ALA A 4 -11.06 -10.32 7.59
C ALA A 4 -10.55 -8.90 7.83
N ALA A 5 -9.25 -8.65 7.55
CA ALA A 5 -8.70 -7.29 7.54
C ALA A 5 -9.26 -6.50 6.36
N LEU A 6 -9.42 -7.17 5.22
CA LEU A 6 -10.11 -6.64 4.04
C LEU A 6 -11.12 -7.66 3.52
N ASP A 7 -12.32 -7.19 3.21
CA ASP A 7 -13.38 -7.98 2.57
C ASP A 7 -13.94 -7.17 1.39
N VAL A 8 -13.66 -7.64 0.17
CA VAL A 8 -14.06 -7.04 -1.11
C VAL A 8 -15.05 -7.98 -1.76
N ARG A 9 -16.28 -7.52 -2.01
CA ARG A 9 -17.37 -8.35 -2.53
C ARG A 9 -17.89 -7.84 -3.85
N ALA A 10 -17.65 -8.59 -4.92
CA ALA A 10 -18.14 -8.35 -6.28
C ALA A 10 -17.98 -6.89 -6.74
N VAL A 11 -16.81 -6.29 -6.49
CA VAL A 11 -16.56 -4.87 -6.76
C VAL A 11 -16.42 -4.62 -8.25
N TRP A 12 -17.23 -3.68 -8.74
CA TRP A 12 -17.11 -3.07 -10.06
C TRP A 12 -16.67 -1.62 -9.93
N LYS A 13 -15.85 -1.17 -10.88
CA LYS A 13 -15.49 0.23 -11.03
C LYS A 13 -15.52 0.62 -12.51
N TYR A 14 -16.32 1.62 -12.82
CA TYR A 14 -16.41 2.20 -14.16
C TYR A 14 -15.79 3.62 -14.15
N PHE A 15 -15.13 3.96 -15.25
CA PHE A 15 -14.74 5.33 -15.63
C PHE A 15 -15.40 5.62 -16.98
N GLY A 16 -16.50 6.37 -16.96
CA GLY A 16 -17.44 6.38 -18.10
C GLY A 16 -17.90 4.97 -18.40
N ASP A 17 -17.80 4.54 -19.64
CA ASP A 17 -18.18 3.19 -20.08
C ASP A 17 -17.07 2.14 -19.91
N PHE A 18 -15.87 2.56 -19.46
CA PHE A 18 -14.74 1.64 -19.31
C PHE A 18 -14.76 0.95 -17.93
N PRO A 19 -14.92 -0.39 -17.90
CA PRO A 19 -14.88 -1.17 -16.67
C PRO A 19 -13.42 -1.43 -16.23
N ALA A 20 -12.92 -0.62 -15.31
CA ALA A 20 -11.59 -0.78 -14.74
C ALA A 20 -11.48 -1.94 -13.74
N LEU A 21 -12.59 -2.29 -13.05
CA LEU A 21 -12.71 -3.50 -12.22
C LEU A 21 -14.03 -4.20 -12.55
N ARG A 22 -13.99 -5.55 -12.53
CA ARG A 22 -15.08 -6.42 -12.97
C ARG A 22 -15.33 -7.52 -11.94
N ALA A 23 -16.33 -7.33 -11.07
CA ALA A 23 -16.76 -8.28 -10.04
C ALA A 23 -15.61 -8.82 -9.17
N VAL A 24 -14.67 -7.96 -8.78
CA VAL A 24 -13.52 -8.37 -7.95
C VAL A 24 -14.01 -8.79 -6.56
N THR A 25 -13.68 -10.02 -6.17
CA THR A 25 -13.93 -10.54 -4.82
C THR A 25 -12.61 -10.98 -4.21
N LEU A 26 -12.24 -10.40 -3.06
CA LEU A 26 -10.94 -10.60 -2.43
C LEU A 26 -11.06 -10.49 -0.91
N GLY A 27 -10.69 -11.53 -0.19
CA GLY A 27 -10.49 -11.49 1.26
C GLY A 27 -9.01 -11.44 1.61
N VAL A 28 -8.62 -10.63 2.62
CA VAL A 28 -7.28 -10.59 3.18
C VAL A 28 -7.38 -10.78 4.69
N ALA A 29 -6.65 -11.75 5.23
CA ALA A 29 -6.66 -12.03 6.66
C ALA A 29 -5.81 -11.01 7.44
N PRO A 30 -6.09 -10.76 8.74
CA PRO A 30 -5.20 -9.99 9.59
C PRO A 30 -3.79 -10.59 9.63
N GLY A 31 -2.76 -9.73 9.50
CA GLY A 31 -1.35 -10.15 9.45
C GLY A 31 -0.90 -10.72 8.10
N GLU A 32 -1.79 -10.83 7.10
CA GLU A 32 -1.43 -11.27 5.75
C GLU A 32 -0.64 -10.18 5.03
N CYS A 33 0.40 -10.57 4.29
CA CYS A 33 1.08 -9.71 3.32
C CYS A 33 0.72 -10.19 1.91
N LEU A 34 -0.13 -9.42 1.21
CA LEU A 34 -0.63 -9.73 -0.13
C LEU A 34 0.12 -8.95 -1.20
N ALA A 35 0.83 -9.65 -2.09
CA ALA A 35 1.36 -9.08 -3.33
C ALA A 35 0.29 -9.13 -4.44
N MET A 36 -0.18 -7.97 -4.88
CA MET A 36 -1.17 -7.83 -5.96
C MET A 36 -0.44 -7.63 -7.29
N LEU A 37 -0.48 -8.66 -8.12
CA LEU A 37 0.24 -8.77 -9.38
C LEU A 37 -0.69 -8.43 -10.55
N GLY A 38 -0.10 -8.12 -11.71
CA GLY A 38 -0.81 -7.84 -12.95
C GLY A 38 -0.07 -6.83 -13.80
N ARG A 39 -0.31 -6.86 -15.12
CA ARG A 39 0.27 -5.91 -16.06
C ARG A 39 -0.23 -4.48 -15.81
N ASN A 40 0.41 -3.49 -16.43
CA ASN A 40 -0.08 -2.11 -16.41
C ASN A 40 -1.49 -2.05 -17.00
N GLY A 41 -2.39 -1.30 -16.34
CA GLY A 41 -3.81 -1.24 -16.73
C GLY A 41 -4.68 -2.40 -16.20
N ALA A 42 -4.14 -3.37 -15.46
CA ALA A 42 -4.92 -4.50 -14.92
C ALA A 42 -5.94 -4.09 -13.84
N GLY A 43 -5.88 -2.87 -13.30
CA GLY A 43 -6.79 -2.38 -12.28
C GLY A 43 -6.20 -2.29 -10.86
N LYS A 44 -4.91 -2.64 -10.65
CA LYS A 44 -4.26 -2.67 -9.33
C LYS A 44 -4.38 -1.36 -8.55
N THR A 45 -3.92 -0.25 -9.14
CA THR A 45 -4.03 1.09 -8.55
C THR A 45 -5.47 1.51 -8.28
N THR A 46 -6.40 1.14 -9.17
CA THR A 46 -7.83 1.43 -8.98
C THR A 46 -8.38 0.68 -7.76
N LEU A 47 -8.04 -0.59 -7.62
CA LEU A 47 -8.44 -1.37 -6.45
C LEU A 47 -7.83 -0.80 -5.17
N LEU A 48 -6.52 -0.51 -5.14
CA LEU A 48 -5.86 0.11 -3.99
C LEU A 48 -6.50 1.45 -3.58
N LYS A 49 -6.85 2.31 -4.54
CA LYS A 49 -7.55 3.58 -4.27
C LYS A 49 -8.93 3.35 -3.63
N ILE A 50 -9.65 2.32 -4.05
CA ILE A 50 -10.93 1.94 -3.45
C ILE A 50 -10.71 1.44 -2.02
N LEU A 51 -9.74 0.55 -1.80
CA LEU A 51 -9.39 0.03 -0.47
C LEU A 51 -8.96 1.15 0.49
N ALA A 52 -8.26 2.16 -0.03
CA ALA A 52 -7.84 3.35 0.72
C ALA A 52 -8.98 4.35 1.01
N GLY A 53 -10.19 4.12 0.49
CA GLY A 53 -11.29 5.08 0.57
C GLY A 53 -11.08 6.36 -0.25
N LEU A 54 -10.18 6.33 -1.23
CA LEU A 54 -9.87 7.45 -2.14
C LEU A 54 -10.72 7.42 -3.42
N SER A 55 -11.43 6.33 -3.66
CA SER A 55 -12.36 6.16 -4.78
C SER A 55 -13.52 5.30 -4.36
N THR A 56 -14.72 5.64 -4.83
CA THR A 56 -15.94 4.86 -4.57
C THR A 56 -16.05 3.67 -5.51
N VAL A 57 -16.72 2.62 -5.09
CA VAL A 57 -17.13 1.52 -5.95
C VAL A 57 -18.31 1.96 -6.84
N SER A 58 -18.44 1.37 -8.03
CA SER A 58 -19.66 1.53 -8.85
C SER A 58 -20.72 0.50 -8.44
N GLN A 59 -20.30 -0.73 -8.07
CA GLN A 59 -21.15 -1.79 -7.53
C GLN A 59 -20.32 -2.65 -6.57
N GLY A 60 -20.99 -3.41 -5.71
CA GLY A 60 -20.35 -4.23 -4.71
C GLY A 60 -20.04 -3.47 -3.42
N SER A 61 -19.21 -4.05 -2.55
CA SER A 61 -18.88 -3.47 -1.26
C SER A 61 -17.44 -3.76 -0.84
N VAL A 62 -16.89 -2.89 0.00
CA VAL A 62 -15.58 -3.05 0.63
C VAL A 62 -15.71 -2.77 2.12
N SER A 63 -15.14 -3.64 2.95
CA SER A 63 -14.95 -3.38 4.37
C SER A 63 -13.50 -3.54 4.79
N VAL A 64 -13.09 -2.74 5.77
CA VAL A 64 -11.76 -2.73 6.38
C VAL A 64 -11.94 -2.98 7.87
N PHE A 65 -11.42 -4.10 8.37
CA PHE A 65 -11.63 -4.57 9.76
C PHE A 65 -13.11 -4.51 10.20
N GLY A 66 -14.01 -4.95 9.31
CA GLY A 66 -15.45 -4.96 9.56
C GLY A 66 -16.15 -3.60 9.47
N SER A 67 -15.42 -2.51 9.26
CA SER A 67 -15.99 -1.16 9.03
C SER A 67 -16.11 -0.90 7.53
N GLU A 68 -17.10 -0.11 7.13
CA GLU A 68 -17.20 0.35 5.75
C GLU A 68 -15.91 1.07 5.31
N GLY A 69 -15.38 0.73 4.11
CA GLY A 69 -14.04 1.14 3.67
C GLY A 69 -13.82 2.65 3.59
N HIS A 70 -14.91 3.44 3.44
CA HIS A 70 -14.85 4.92 3.43
C HIS A 70 -15.03 5.58 4.81
N SER A 71 -15.26 4.79 5.85
CA SER A 71 -15.46 5.32 7.21
C SER A 71 -14.20 5.98 7.78
N SER A 72 -14.37 6.91 8.70
CA SER A 72 -13.25 7.53 9.42
C SER A 72 -12.46 6.50 10.23
N GLY A 73 -13.14 5.48 10.77
CA GLY A 73 -12.50 4.38 11.49
C GLY A 73 -11.58 3.54 10.62
N ALA A 74 -12.02 3.18 9.40
CA ALA A 74 -11.19 2.48 8.41
C ALA A 74 -9.95 3.31 8.04
N ARG A 75 -10.14 4.60 7.74
CA ARG A 75 -9.02 5.50 7.35
C ARG A 75 -7.98 5.66 8.45
N ARG A 76 -8.38 5.77 9.71
CA ARG A 76 -7.45 5.88 10.85
C ARG A 76 -6.54 4.66 11.02
N LYS A 77 -7.01 3.48 10.61
CA LYS A 77 -6.25 2.22 10.65
C LYS A 77 -5.39 1.98 9.42
N THR A 78 -5.51 2.84 8.38
CA THR A 78 -4.91 2.59 7.07
C THR A 78 -3.80 3.59 6.77
N GLY A 79 -2.60 3.09 6.52
CA GLY A 79 -1.49 3.82 5.91
C GLY A 79 -1.47 3.61 4.40
N VAL A 80 -1.28 4.68 3.63
CA VAL A 80 -1.29 4.62 2.15
C VAL A 80 0.01 5.18 1.60
N LEU A 81 0.69 4.40 0.77
CA LEU A 81 1.83 4.83 -0.02
C LEU A 81 1.48 4.66 -1.50
N GLY A 82 1.50 5.73 -2.27
CA GLY A 82 1.20 5.71 -3.70
C GLY A 82 1.71 6.94 -4.42
N HIS A 83 1.69 6.90 -5.76
CA HIS A 83 2.14 8.02 -6.59
C HIS A 83 1.31 9.29 -6.33
N GLY A 84 2.00 10.39 -6.00
CA GLY A 84 1.38 11.72 -5.84
C GLY A 84 0.49 11.88 -4.61
N ILE A 85 0.49 10.95 -3.67
CA ILE A 85 -0.39 11.00 -2.51
C ILE A 85 0.30 11.65 -1.31
N GLY A 86 -0.18 12.83 -0.92
CA GLY A 86 -0.08 13.33 0.44
C GLY A 86 1.26 13.88 0.90
N ILE A 87 2.06 14.47 0.01
CA ILE A 87 3.15 15.37 0.41
C ILE A 87 2.79 16.77 -0.06
N TYR A 88 2.78 17.72 0.85
CA TYR A 88 2.55 19.14 0.57
C TYR A 88 3.87 19.82 0.25
N ASP A 89 4.01 20.27 -0.98
CA ASP A 89 5.25 20.82 -1.53
C ASP A 89 5.74 22.08 -0.81
N GLU A 90 4.83 22.89 -0.32
CA GLU A 90 5.13 24.16 0.37
C GLU A 90 5.49 23.97 1.85
N LEU A 91 5.18 22.82 2.43
CA LEU A 91 5.56 22.47 3.79
C LEU A 91 6.95 21.85 3.82
N SER A 92 7.68 22.06 4.92
CA SER A 92 8.91 21.33 5.22
C SER A 92 8.62 19.84 5.46
N ALA A 93 9.66 19.02 5.47
CA ALA A 93 9.53 17.60 5.79
C ALA A 93 8.90 17.39 7.16
N ARG A 94 9.35 18.15 8.16
CA ARG A 94 8.81 18.11 9.52
C ARG A 94 7.35 18.51 9.56
N GLU A 95 6.99 19.67 8.99
CA GLU A 95 5.61 20.16 8.96
C GLU A 95 4.65 19.19 8.26
N ASN A 96 5.09 18.54 7.17
CA ASN A 96 4.32 17.48 6.53
C ASN A 96 3.97 16.36 7.52
N LEU A 97 4.96 15.84 8.25
CA LEU A 97 4.72 14.74 9.18
C LEU A 97 3.92 15.19 10.41
N GLU A 98 4.17 16.38 10.95
CA GLU A 98 3.40 16.95 12.06
C GLU A 98 1.92 17.12 11.71
N LEU A 99 1.62 17.64 10.50
CA LEU A 99 0.26 17.78 9.99
C LEU A 99 -0.47 16.43 9.96
N PHE A 100 0.14 15.43 9.34
CA PHE A 100 -0.49 14.11 9.28
C PHE A 100 -0.56 13.43 10.65
N GLY A 101 0.45 13.58 11.50
CA GLY A 101 0.41 13.09 12.87
C GLY A 101 -0.78 13.68 13.65
N THR A 102 -1.02 14.97 13.50
CA THR A 102 -2.19 15.65 14.10
C THR A 102 -3.51 15.11 13.54
N LEU A 103 -3.62 14.96 12.22
CA LEU A 103 -4.83 14.45 11.56
C LEU A 103 -5.15 13.00 11.96
N TYR A 104 -4.13 12.18 12.19
CA TYR A 104 -4.29 10.81 12.67
C TYR A 104 -4.42 10.67 14.19
N GLY A 105 -4.26 11.79 14.94
CA GLY A 105 -4.38 11.80 16.40
C GLY A 105 -3.19 11.21 17.13
N VAL A 106 -1.98 11.31 16.56
CA VAL A 106 -0.73 10.91 17.21
C VAL A 106 -0.48 11.83 18.40
N ALA A 107 -0.15 11.25 19.57
CA ALA A 107 -0.07 11.99 20.83
C ALA A 107 0.97 13.14 20.83
N ASN A 108 2.14 12.91 20.24
CA ASN A 108 3.23 13.89 20.15
C ASN A 108 3.70 14.03 18.70
N PRO A 109 2.91 14.67 17.82
CA PRO A 109 3.18 14.67 16.37
C PRO A 109 4.54 15.29 16.01
N GLY A 110 4.99 16.32 16.76
CA GLY A 110 6.28 16.96 16.55
C GLY A 110 7.48 16.03 16.83
N GLN A 111 7.46 15.32 17.95
CA GLN A 111 8.53 14.36 18.27
C GLN A 111 8.47 13.16 17.32
N THR A 112 7.28 12.61 17.09
CA THR A 112 7.08 11.49 16.17
C THR A 112 7.55 11.84 14.75
N ALA A 113 7.34 13.08 14.30
CA ALA A 113 7.86 13.55 13.02
C ALA A 113 9.39 13.50 12.95
N LEU A 114 10.08 13.97 13.98
CA LEU A 114 11.55 13.94 14.06
C LEU A 114 12.08 12.50 14.08
N ASP A 115 11.48 11.63 14.89
CA ASP A 115 11.86 10.21 14.99
C ASP A 115 11.72 9.51 13.62
N TRP A 116 10.65 9.80 12.88
CA TRP A 116 10.45 9.25 11.55
C TRP A 116 11.41 9.84 10.50
N LEU A 117 11.72 11.14 10.57
CA LEU A 117 12.73 11.75 9.69
C LEU A 117 14.12 11.13 9.91
N GLU A 118 14.47 10.81 11.15
CA GLU A 118 15.69 10.09 11.45
C GLU A 118 15.67 8.68 10.88
N ARG A 119 14.58 7.91 11.09
CA ARG A 119 14.42 6.54 10.57
C ARG A 119 14.53 6.45 9.05
N VAL A 120 14.06 7.46 8.33
CA VAL A 120 14.13 7.50 6.85
C VAL A 120 15.34 8.29 6.33
N GLY A 121 16.23 8.75 7.22
CA GLY A 121 17.48 9.45 6.87
C GLY A 121 17.25 10.85 6.26
N LEU A 122 16.23 11.58 6.73
CA LEU A 122 15.88 12.93 6.30
C LEU A 122 16.02 13.98 7.41
N ASN A 123 16.59 13.61 8.57
CA ASN A 123 16.71 14.51 9.71
C ASN A 123 17.51 15.78 9.37
N HIS A 124 18.58 15.66 8.57
CA HIS A 124 19.44 16.78 8.15
C HIS A 124 18.73 17.82 7.27
N VAL A 125 17.57 17.49 6.71
CA VAL A 125 16.72 18.37 5.87
C VAL A 125 15.31 18.55 6.43
N ALA A 126 15.14 18.31 7.73
CA ALA A 126 13.83 18.38 8.40
C ALA A 126 13.06 19.69 8.14
N HIS A 127 13.77 20.80 8.03
CA HIS A 127 13.20 22.14 7.83
C HIS A 127 13.19 22.60 6.36
N ALA A 128 13.76 21.82 5.42
CA ALA A 128 13.69 22.13 4.00
C ALA A 128 12.32 21.79 3.43
N ARG A 129 11.83 22.60 2.49
CA ARG A 129 10.54 22.39 1.86
C ARG A 129 10.54 21.16 0.96
N ALA A 130 9.44 20.42 0.95
CA ALA A 130 9.35 19.18 0.19
C ALA A 130 9.51 19.39 -1.33
N ARG A 131 9.18 20.56 -1.87
CA ARG A 131 9.43 20.91 -3.28
C ARG A 131 10.91 20.87 -3.67
N GLU A 132 11.82 21.04 -2.71
CA GLU A 132 13.28 21.07 -2.92
C GLU A 132 13.87 19.64 -2.92
N PHE A 133 13.05 18.64 -2.59
CA PHE A 133 13.48 17.25 -2.43
C PHE A 133 13.68 16.56 -3.77
N SER A 134 14.74 15.76 -3.86
CA SER A 134 14.88 14.78 -4.93
C SER A 134 13.73 13.76 -4.89
N ARG A 135 13.51 13.03 -5.98
CA ARG A 135 12.50 11.97 -6.05
C ARG A 135 12.66 10.94 -4.93
N GLY A 136 13.88 10.51 -4.65
CA GLY A 136 14.17 9.56 -3.57
C GLY A 136 13.88 10.12 -2.18
N MET A 137 14.19 11.40 -1.92
CA MET A 137 13.85 12.07 -0.67
C MET A 137 12.33 12.18 -0.49
N ARG A 138 11.60 12.56 -1.54
CA ARG A 138 10.12 12.59 -1.52
C ARG A 138 9.53 11.21 -1.22
N GLN A 139 10.06 10.16 -1.83
CA GLN A 139 9.60 8.79 -1.57
C GLN A 139 9.84 8.37 -0.11
N ARG A 140 11.02 8.66 0.44
CA ARG A 140 11.32 8.39 1.86
C ARG A 140 10.41 9.18 2.81
N LEU A 141 10.09 10.45 2.49
CA LEU A 141 9.13 11.23 3.25
C LEU A 141 7.71 10.65 3.16
N ALA A 142 7.29 10.18 1.98
CA ALA A 142 6.02 9.51 1.78
C ALA A 142 5.92 8.19 2.55
N VAL A 143 7.02 7.43 2.63
CA VAL A 143 7.12 6.24 3.50
C VAL A 143 6.92 6.65 4.96
N ALA A 144 7.68 7.62 5.48
CA ALA A 144 7.53 8.08 6.86
C ALA A 144 6.06 8.45 7.17
N ARG A 145 5.41 9.21 6.28
CA ARG A 145 4.01 9.60 6.42
C ARG A 145 3.06 8.40 6.45
N ALA A 146 3.28 7.40 5.59
CA ALA A 146 2.40 6.22 5.53
C ALA A 146 2.47 5.37 6.81
N PHE A 147 3.61 5.36 7.48
CA PHE A 147 3.85 4.57 8.69
C PHE A 147 3.66 5.35 10.01
N LEU A 148 3.58 6.67 9.96
CA LEU A 148 3.64 7.60 11.09
C LEU A 148 2.72 7.25 12.26
N HIS A 149 1.49 6.84 11.97
CA HIS A 149 0.43 6.54 12.93
C HIS A 149 0.32 5.05 13.27
N ALA A 150 1.36 4.28 12.94
CA ALA A 150 1.44 2.83 13.18
C ALA A 150 0.19 2.06 12.67
N PRO A 151 -0.18 2.15 11.38
CA PRO A 151 -1.44 1.63 10.85
C PRO A 151 -1.54 0.10 10.98
N ASP A 152 -2.77 -0.41 11.15
CA ASP A 152 -3.07 -1.85 11.13
C ASP A 152 -3.10 -2.42 9.71
N LEU A 153 -3.34 -1.55 8.70
CA LEU A 153 -3.36 -1.87 7.27
C LEU A 153 -2.44 -0.93 6.50
N LEU A 154 -1.54 -1.48 5.70
CA LEU A 154 -0.71 -0.74 4.75
C LEU A 154 -1.13 -1.05 3.32
N LEU A 155 -1.48 -0.03 2.56
CA LEU A 155 -1.82 -0.10 1.14
C LEU A 155 -0.73 0.61 0.32
N LEU A 156 0.01 -0.15 -0.49
CA LEU A 156 1.22 0.33 -1.14
C LEU A 156 1.09 0.15 -2.67
N ASP A 157 1.14 1.25 -3.41
CA ASP A 157 1.08 1.22 -4.88
C ASP A 157 2.48 1.40 -5.46
N GLU A 158 3.03 0.32 -6.02
CA GLU A 158 4.37 0.24 -6.61
C GLU A 158 5.48 0.76 -5.66
N PRO A 159 5.56 0.24 -4.41
CA PRO A 159 6.36 0.87 -3.35
C PRO A 159 7.86 0.86 -3.58
N PHE A 160 8.38 -0.08 -4.39
CA PHE A 160 9.80 -0.23 -4.67
C PHE A 160 10.26 0.53 -5.91
N THR A 161 9.32 1.04 -6.73
CA THR A 161 9.64 1.69 -8.00
C THR A 161 10.48 2.95 -7.79
N ALA A 162 11.58 3.04 -8.55
CA ALA A 162 12.54 4.16 -8.54
C ALA A 162 13.24 4.40 -7.19
N LEU A 163 13.33 3.38 -6.36
CA LEU A 163 14.20 3.35 -5.19
C LEU A 163 15.56 2.75 -5.54
N ASP A 164 16.60 3.23 -4.87
CA ASP A 164 17.90 2.57 -4.83
C ASP A 164 17.86 1.38 -3.85
N ASP A 165 18.85 0.50 -3.91
CA ASP A 165 18.93 -0.71 -3.09
C ASP A 165 18.86 -0.40 -1.58
N ARG A 166 19.44 0.71 -1.15
CA ARG A 166 19.42 1.15 0.26
C ARG A 166 18.01 1.54 0.71
N SER A 167 17.27 2.24 -0.14
CA SER A 167 15.88 2.64 0.13
C SER A 167 14.93 1.44 0.06
N ILE A 168 15.17 0.47 -0.83
CA ILE A 168 14.44 -0.81 -0.89
C ILE A 168 14.65 -1.57 0.43
N ALA A 169 15.89 -1.76 0.87
CA ALA A 169 16.20 -2.46 2.12
C ALA A 169 15.57 -1.76 3.35
N LEU A 170 15.56 -0.43 3.37
CA LEU A 170 14.89 0.34 4.42
C LEU A 170 13.39 0.04 4.44
N LEU A 171 12.71 0.12 3.29
CA LEU A 171 11.28 -0.12 3.19
C LEU A 171 10.92 -1.57 3.55
N GLN A 172 11.69 -2.55 3.08
CA GLN A 172 11.50 -3.96 3.44
C GLN A 172 11.62 -4.19 4.95
N ARG A 173 12.60 -3.58 5.61
CA ARG A 173 12.75 -3.65 7.06
C ARG A 173 11.54 -3.05 7.79
N LEU A 174 11.08 -1.85 7.38
CA LEU A 174 9.92 -1.19 7.99
C LEU A 174 8.64 -2.02 7.81
N LEU A 175 8.46 -2.65 6.64
CA LEU A 175 7.34 -3.55 6.38
C LEU A 175 7.43 -4.82 7.24
N ALA A 176 8.61 -5.43 7.35
CA ALA A 176 8.83 -6.61 8.20
C ALA A 176 8.54 -6.30 9.68
N GLU A 177 8.96 -5.14 10.20
CA GLU A 177 8.65 -4.66 11.55
C GLU A 177 7.12 -4.56 11.77
N ARG A 178 6.38 -3.98 10.79
CA ARG A 178 4.92 -3.84 10.90
C ARG A 178 4.18 -5.17 10.80
N LEU A 179 4.63 -6.06 9.92
CA LEU A 179 4.09 -7.43 9.80
C LEU A 179 4.32 -8.23 11.09
N ALA A 180 5.51 -8.15 11.67
CA ALA A 180 5.82 -8.78 12.95
C ALA A 180 4.96 -8.23 14.12
N ALA A 181 4.53 -6.96 14.03
CA ALA A 181 3.58 -6.34 14.96
C ALA A 181 2.11 -6.66 14.64
N GLY A 182 1.83 -7.53 13.65
CA GLY A 182 0.48 -7.99 13.30
C GLY A 182 -0.25 -7.11 12.27
N ALA A 183 0.41 -6.12 11.66
CA ALA A 183 -0.21 -5.32 10.61
C ALA A 183 -0.43 -6.16 9.34
N THR A 184 -1.45 -5.79 8.57
CA THR A 184 -1.76 -6.36 7.26
C THR A 184 -1.18 -5.48 6.18
N VAL A 185 -0.63 -6.07 5.12
CA VAL A 185 -0.04 -5.33 3.99
C VAL A 185 -0.68 -5.79 2.68
N VAL A 186 -1.09 -4.84 1.85
CA VAL A 186 -1.44 -5.10 0.45
C VAL A 186 -0.58 -4.20 -0.43
N MET A 187 0.24 -4.78 -1.29
CA MET A 187 1.09 -4.03 -2.19
C MET A 187 0.83 -4.42 -3.65
N SER A 188 0.68 -3.43 -4.52
CA SER A 188 0.77 -3.64 -5.97
C SER A 188 2.22 -3.55 -6.40
N THR A 189 2.66 -4.39 -7.30
CA THR A 189 4.01 -4.31 -7.84
C THR A 189 4.18 -5.06 -9.16
N HIS A 190 5.15 -4.62 -9.94
CA HIS A 190 5.76 -5.37 -11.03
C HIS A 190 7.18 -5.86 -10.67
N GLN A 191 7.72 -5.41 -9.54
CA GLN A 191 9.00 -5.87 -8.98
C GLN A 191 8.73 -7.09 -8.09
N LEU A 192 8.67 -8.25 -8.75
CA LEU A 192 8.18 -9.48 -8.13
C LEU A 192 9.11 -9.99 -7.03
N ARG A 193 10.42 -9.86 -7.23
CA ARG A 193 11.43 -10.40 -6.30
C ARG A 193 11.32 -9.71 -4.94
N GLU A 194 11.36 -8.39 -4.93
CA GLU A 194 11.31 -7.55 -3.73
C GLU A 194 10.00 -7.77 -2.95
N ALA A 195 8.89 -7.92 -3.67
CA ALA A 195 7.59 -8.17 -3.04
C ALA A 195 7.49 -9.58 -2.47
N MET A 196 7.99 -10.60 -3.20
CA MET A 196 7.87 -11.99 -2.75
C MET A 196 8.74 -12.33 -1.54
N GLU A 197 9.76 -11.54 -1.23
CA GLU A 197 10.52 -11.68 0.02
C GLU A 197 9.64 -11.46 1.26
N LEU A 198 8.64 -10.57 1.18
CA LEU A 198 7.74 -10.21 2.27
C LEU A 198 6.36 -10.86 2.17
N ALA A 199 5.87 -11.10 0.94
CA ALA A 199 4.53 -11.59 0.72
C ALA A 199 4.32 -12.98 1.34
N THR A 200 3.19 -13.17 2.00
CA THR A 200 2.67 -14.48 2.42
C THR A 200 1.72 -15.04 1.38
N HIS A 201 1.03 -14.17 0.65
CA HIS A 201 0.07 -14.49 -0.39
C HIS A 201 0.28 -13.58 -1.61
N TRP A 202 -0.25 -14.02 -2.74
CA TRP A 202 -0.27 -13.25 -3.97
C TRP A 202 -1.65 -13.32 -4.62
N ALA A 203 -1.98 -12.31 -5.40
CA ALA A 203 -3.21 -12.24 -6.17
C ALA A 203 -2.92 -11.67 -7.56
N LEU A 204 -3.48 -12.25 -8.61
CA LEU A 204 -3.27 -11.81 -9.99
C LEU A 204 -4.52 -11.14 -10.55
N LEU A 205 -4.37 -9.88 -10.95
CA LEU A 205 -5.38 -9.14 -11.68
C LEU A 205 -5.07 -9.13 -13.18
N VAL A 206 -6.08 -9.43 -13.99
CA VAL A 206 -6.01 -9.36 -15.45
C VAL A 206 -7.24 -8.64 -15.97
N ARG A 207 -7.05 -7.54 -16.70
CA ARG A 207 -8.16 -6.75 -17.32
C ARG A 207 -9.31 -6.45 -16.35
N GLY A 208 -8.98 -6.08 -15.13
CA GLY A 208 -9.95 -5.71 -14.08
C GLY A 208 -10.59 -6.88 -13.34
N LYS A 209 -10.19 -8.11 -13.60
CA LYS A 209 -10.68 -9.32 -12.90
C LYS A 209 -9.59 -9.89 -11.99
N LEU A 210 -9.97 -10.38 -10.82
CA LEU A 210 -9.12 -11.24 -10.02
C LEU A 210 -9.21 -12.65 -10.60
N VAL A 211 -8.10 -13.13 -11.19
CA VAL A 211 -8.08 -14.46 -11.84
C VAL A 211 -7.57 -15.53 -10.91
N HIS A 212 -6.71 -15.18 -9.95
CA HIS A 212 -6.18 -16.13 -8.97
C HIS A 212 -5.77 -15.41 -7.68
N LYS A 213 -5.88 -16.12 -6.54
CA LYS A 213 -5.23 -15.81 -5.25
C LYS A 213 -4.65 -17.10 -4.69
N GLY A 214 -3.42 -17.07 -4.21
CA GLY A 214 -2.76 -18.22 -3.61
C GLY A 214 -1.73 -17.83 -2.55
N GLU A 215 -1.27 -18.84 -1.81
CA GLU A 215 -0.15 -18.70 -0.89
C GLU A 215 1.17 -18.61 -1.66
N ARG A 216 2.14 -17.89 -1.10
CA ARG A 216 3.51 -17.87 -1.62
C ARG A 216 4.22 -19.17 -1.22
N THR A 217 4.54 -19.99 -2.20
CA THR A 217 5.32 -21.22 -1.99
C THR A 217 6.84 -20.95 -2.17
N PRO A 218 7.73 -21.86 -1.72
CA PRO A 218 9.16 -21.75 -1.97
C PRO A 218 9.51 -21.65 -3.46
N GLU A 219 8.77 -22.35 -4.33
CA GLU A 219 8.96 -22.34 -5.78
C GLU A 219 8.66 -20.95 -6.37
N ILE A 220 7.57 -20.29 -5.90
CA ILE A 220 7.22 -18.93 -6.31
C ILE A 220 8.24 -17.92 -5.79
N LEU A 221 8.80 -18.13 -4.59
CA LEU A 221 9.87 -17.29 -4.07
C LEU A 221 11.15 -17.42 -4.91
N ALA A 222 11.50 -18.64 -5.33
CA ALA A 222 12.67 -18.91 -6.17
C ALA A 222 12.50 -18.36 -7.59
N ASP A 223 11.28 -18.43 -8.14
CA ASP A 223 10.96 -17.95 -9.49
C ASP A 223 9.58 -17.25 -9.50
N PRO A 224 9.50 -15.97 -9.08
CA PRO A 224 8.25 -15.25 -9.03
C PRO A 224 7.55 -15.09 -10.39
N ALA A 225 8.27 -15.17 -11.51
CA ALA A 225 7.71 -15.11 -12.86
C ALA A 225 6.86 -16.35 -13.20
N TRP A 226 6.99 -17.43 -12.44
CA TRP A 226 6.17 -18.63 -12.52
C TRP A 226 4.66 -18.31 -12.50
N VAL A 227 4.26 -17.33 -11.67
CA VAL A 227 2.86 -16.90 -11.56
C VAL A 227 2.31 -16.42 -12.91
N TYR A 228 3.07 -15.62 -13.63
CA TYR A 228 2.63 -15.12 -14.95
C TYR A 228 2.61 -16.20 -16.02
N ARG A 229 3.57 -17.15 -15.98
CA ARG A 229 3.60 -18.26 -16.96
C ARG A 229 2.43 -19.23 -16.78
N ASN A 230 1.95 -19.42 -15.54
CA ASN A 230 0.92 -20.40 -15.25
C ASN A 230 -0.50 -19.82 -15.21
N TYR A 231 -0.65 -18.51 -14.95
CA TYR A 231 -1.96 -17.88 -14.76
C TYR A 231 -2.15 -16.60 -15.59
N GLY A 232 -1.13 -16.13 -16.29
CA GLY A 232 -1.16 -14.83 -16.98
C GLY A 232 -1.59 -14.85 -18.45
N GLU A 233 -1.68 -16.01 -19.09
CA GLU A 233 -1.86 -16.10 -20.56
C GLU A 233 -3.29 -16.35 -21.05
N ASP A 234 -4.27 -16.69 -20.20
CA ASP A 234 -5.62 -17.07 -20.62
C ASP A 234 -6.71 -16.07 -20.19
N SER A 235 -6.57 -14.78 -20.58
CA SER A 235 -7.65 -13.82 -20.27
C SER A 235 -7.76 -12.71 -21.29
#